data_225ad5bdeede27994795e07079da3e46
#
_entry.id   225ad5bdeede27994795e07079da3e46
#
_cell.length_a   1.000
_cell.length_b   1.000
_cell.length_c   1.000
_cell.angle_alpha   90.00
_cell.angle_beta   90.00
_cell.angle_gamma   90.00
#
_symmetry.space_group_name_H-M   'P 1'
#
loop_
_entity.id
_entity.type
_entity.pdbx_description
1 polymer ?
#
loop_
_entity_poly.entity_id
_entity_poly.type
_entity_poly.pdbx_seq_one_letter_code
_entity_poly.pdbx_strand_id
1 'polypeptide(L)'
;GRTAAGVLRVINQVKSPWLRATLDTGNFLENQYEQYAELAPEAVFVQAKTYFGGGTWYTLDIDYDRVAEILRGVNYRGYISLEFEGKEKHETAIPKSLAMLRKAFS
;
A
#
# COMPACT_ATOMS: atom_id res chain seq x y z
N GLY A 1 -6.74 11.29 -6.24
CA GLY A 1 -7.77 10.73 -5.53
C GLY A 1 -7.41 10.08 -4.23
N ARG A 2 -8.19 10.39 -3.21
CA ARG A 2 -8.05 9.77 -1.89
C ARG A 2 -8.84 8.47 -1.77
N THR A 3 -9.51 8.08 -2.83
CA THR A 3 -10.27 6.83 -2.86
C THR A 3 -9.86 5.99 -4.06
N ALA A 4 -10.01 4.68 -3.93
CA ALA A 4 -9.77 3.78 -5.04
C ALA A 4 -10.70 4.10 -6.21
N ALA A 5 -11.97 4.39 -5.93
CA ALA A 5 -12.95 4.76 -6.95
C ALA A 5 -12.52 6.01 -7.72
N GLY A 6 -11.96 7.01 -7.04
CA GLY A 6 -11.48 8.24 -7.68
C GLY A 6 -10.31 7.98 -8.62
N VAL A 7 -9.35 7.16 -8.19
CA VAL A 7 -8.21 6.77 -9.03
C VAL A 7 -8.66 5.97 -10.25
N LEU A 8 -9.54 5.00 -10.05
CA LEU A 8 -10.06 4.16 -11.13
C LEU A 8 -10.86 4.98 -12.14
N ARG A 9 -11.58 6.00 -11.69
CA ARG A 9 -12.30 6.89 -12.58
C ARG A 9 -11.35 7.57 -13.57
N VAL A 10 -10.23 8.09 -13.07
CA VAL A 10 -9.22 8.74 -13.93
C VAL A 10 -8.64 7.73 -14.93
N ILE A 11 -8.27 6.55 -14.46
CA ILE A 11 -7.73 5.50 -15.32
C ILE A 11 -8.72 5.13 -16.44
N ASN A 12 -9.99 4.95 -16.08
CA ASN A 12 -11.02 4.57 -17.03
C ASN A 12 -11.34 5.68 -18.03
N GLN A 13 -11.27 6.95 -17.62
CA GLN A 13 -11.51 8.09 -18.53
C GLN A 13 -10.39 8.24 -19.54
N VAL A 14 -9.15 8.07 -19.13
CA VAL A 14 -8.00 8.21 -20.04
C VAL A 14 -7.90 7.05 -21.02
N LYS A 15 -8.27 5.84 -20.60
CA LYS A 15 -8.29 4.63 -21.43
C LYS A 15 -6.96 4.33 -22.12
N SER A 16 -5.86 4.61 -21.43
CA SER A 16 -4.52 4.34 -21.93
C SER A 16 -3.92 3.14 -21.18
N PRO A 17 -3.30 2.17 -21.88
CA PRO A 17 -2.60 1.08 -21.20
C PRO A 17 -1.38 1.53 -20.41
N TRP A 18 -0.92 2.77 -20.66
CA TRP A 18 0.23 3.34 -19.95
C TRP A 18 -0.15 3.99 -18.62
N LEU A 19 -1.42 4.32 -18.43
CA LEU A 19 -1.89 4.92 -17.17
C LEU A 19 -2.36 3.82 -16.23
N ARG A 20 -1.56 3.56 -15.19
CA ARG A 20 -1.86 2.55 -14.18
C ARG A 20 -1.79 3.21 -12.81
N ALA A 21 -2.01 2.43 -11.76
CA ALA A 21 -2.10 2.96 -10.41
C ALA A 21 -0.89 2.60 -9.55
N THR A 22 -0.52 3.52 -8.67
CA THR A 22 0.31 3.22 -7.50
C THR A 22 -0.63 3.00 -6.32
N LEU A 23 -0.52 1.83 -5.68
CA LEU A 23 -1.26 1.55 -4.46
C LEU A 23 -0.39 1.96 -3.28
N ASP A 24 -0.74 3.07 -2.63
CA ASP A 24 -0.07 3.54 -1.42
C ASP A 24 -0.96 3.17 -0.24
N THR A 25 -0.47 2.28 0.63
CA THR A 25 -1.27 1.74 1.72
C THR A 25 -1.62 2.77 2.79
N GLY A 26 -0.91 3.90 2.83
CA GLY A 26 -1.18 4.98 3.78
C GLY A 26 -2.21 6.00 3.32
N ASN A 27 -2.70 5.91 2.08
CA ASN A 27 -3.59 6.93 1.53
C ASN A 27 -5.07 6.74 1.87
N PHE A 28 -5.47 5.57 2.34
CA PHE A 28 -6.88 5.29 2.63
C PHE A 28 -7.09 5.24 4.13
N LEU A 29 -7.90 6.17 4.64
CA LEU A 29 -8.16 6.31 6.07
C LEU A 29 -9.39 5.54 6.53
N GLU A 30 -10.30 5.23 5.60
CA GLU A 30 -11.52 4.50 5.88
C GLU A 30 -11.65 3.33 4.93
N ASN A 31 -12.13 2.19 5.43
CA ASN A 31 -12.34 0.99 4.62
C ASN A 31 -11.10 0.63 3.79
N GLN A 32 -9.93 0.74 4.41
CA GLN A 32 -8.67 0.65 3.69
C GLN A 32 -8.50 -0.67 2.93
N TYR A 33 -8.83 -1.80 3.54
CA TYR A 33 -8.64 -3.10 2.86
C TYR A 33 -9.58 -3.29 1.69
N GLU A 34 -10.80 -2.80 1.79
CA GLU A 34 -11.75 -2.81 0.68
C GLU A 34 -11.24 -1.95 -0.48
N GLN A 35 -10.67 -0.79 -0.16
CA GLN A 35 -10.09 0.10 -1.17
C GLN A 35 -8.82 -0.48 -1.79
N TYR A 36 -7.97 -1.15 -1.00
CA TYR A 36 -6.81 -1.88 -1.55
C TYR A 36 -7.28 -2.93 -2.54
N ALA A 37 -8.28 -3.71 -2.19
CA ALA A 37 -8.81 -4.76 -3.05
C ALA A 37 -9.40 -4.19 -4.33
N GLU A 38 -10.07 -3.05 -4.26
CA GLU A 38 -10.66 -2.39 -5.42
C GLU A 38 -9.59 -1.86 -6.38
N LEU A 39 -8.50 -1.29 -5.85
CA LEU A 39 -7.43 -0.71 -6.66
C LEU A 39 -6.40 -1.73 -7.14
N ALA A 40 -6.23 -2.83 -6.42
CA ALA A 40 -5.16 -3.80 -6.66
C ALA A 40 -5.08 -4.31 -8.10
N PRO A 41 -6.18 -4.58 -8.82
CA PRO A 41 -6.09 -5.06 -10.21
C PRO A 41 -5.38 -4.08 -11.15
N GLU A 42 -5.37 -2.78 -10.82
CA GLU A 42 -4.72 -1.75 -11.62
C GLU A 42 -3.36 -1.33 -11.10
N ALA A 43 -2.91 -1.90 -9.97
CA ALA A 43 -1.67 -1.50 -9.34
C ALA A 43 -0.46 -2.07 -10.09
N VAL A 44 0.50 -1.21 -10.40
CA VAL A 44 1.80 -1.60 -10.97
C VAL A 44 2.94 -1.31 -10.01
N PHE A 45 2.67 -0.61 -8.94
CA PHE A 45 3.64 -0.28 -7.90
C PHE A 45 2.91 -0.18 -6.57
N VAL A 46 3.52 -0.69 -5.52
CA VAL A 46 2.96 -0.62 -4.16
C VAL A 46 3.94 0.10 -3.25
N GLN A 47 3.46 1.15 -2.60
CA GLN A 47 4.20 1.81 -1.52
C GLN A 47 3.63 1.30 -0.19
N ALA A 48 4.45 0.55 0.53
CA ALA A 48 4.04 -0.04 1.80
C ALA A 48 4.48 0.86 2.94
N LYS A 49 3.54 1.56 3.53
CA LYS A 49 3.80 2.46 4.64
C LYS A 49 3.86 1.73 5.97
N THR A 50 4.81 2.10 6.81
CA THR A 50 4.92 1.60 8.19
C THR A 50 5.09 2.77 9.13
N TYR A 51 4.65 2.59 10.39
CA TYR A 51 4.55 3.70 11.34
C TYR A 51 5.07 3.33 12.73
N PHE A 52 6.12 2.51 12.82
CA PHE A 52 6.67 2.15 14.13
C PHE A 52 7.00 3.40 14.95
N GLY A 53 6.58 3.42 16.21
CA GLY A 53 6.72 4.58 17.07
C GLY A 53 5.63 5.63 16.92
N GLY A 54 4.62 5.36 16.10
CA GLY A 54 3.51 6.28 15.83
C GLY A 54 3.72 7.12 14.58
N GLY A 55 2.65 7.65 14.04
CA GLY A 55 2.68 8.50 12.86
C GLY A 55 2.72 9.99 13.20
N THR A 56 3.02 10.82 12.21
CA THR A 56 3.06 12.26 12.37
C THR A 56 1.66 12.87 12.30
N TRP A 57 0.86 12.43 11.35
CA TRP A 57 -0.49 12.96 11.10
C TRP A 57 -1.57 12.03 11.60
N TYR A 58 -1.40 10.74 11.39
CA TYR A 58 -2.29 9.69 11.86
C TYR A 58 -1.48 8.41 11.97
N THR A 59 -1.95 7.51 12.79
CA THR A 59 -1.34 6.20 12.92
C THR A 59 -2.28 5.17 12.33
N LEU A 60 -1.82 4.45 11.33
CA LEU A 60 -2.56 3.34 10.74
C LEU A 60 -1.86 2.05 11.09
N ASP A 61 -2.57 1.17 11.74
CA ASP A 61 -2.09 -0.18 12.02
C ASP A 61 -2.49 -1.05 10.82
N ILE A 62 -1.57 -1.18 9.88
CA ILE A 62 -1.82 -1.89 8.63
C ILE A 62 -1.44 -3.35 8.79
N ASP A 63 -2.42 -4.23 8.59
CA ASP A 63 -2.22 -5.68 8.59
C ASP A 63 -1.68 -6.10 7.21
N TYR A 64 -0.37 -6.27 7.13
CA TYR A 64 0.28 -6.62 5.86
C TYR A 64 0.05 -8.06 5.42
N ASP A 65 -0.38 -8.95 6.32
CA ASP A 65 -0.81 -10.28 5.90
C ASP A 65 -2.08 -10.17 5.06
N ARG A 66 -3.01 -9.29 5.43
CA ARG A 66 -4.20 -9.01 4.62
C ARG A 66 -3.86 -8.34 3.30
N VAL A 67 -2.96 -7.38 3.32
CA VAL A 67 -2.50 -6.71 2.08
C VAL A 67 -1.89 -7.73 1.14
N ALA A 68 -1.06 -8.64 1.66
CA ALA A 68 -0.44 -9.68 0.85
C ALA A 68 -1.48 -10.61 0.22
N GLU A 69 -2.52 -11.00 0.96
CA GLU A 69 -3.61 -11.81 0.43
C GLU A 69 -4.33 -11.11 -0.72
N ILE A 70 -4.61 -9.81 -0.55
CA ILE A 70 -5.27 -9.01 -1.58
C ILE A 70 -4.43 -8.99 -2.86
N LEU A 71 -3.14 -8.73 -2.74
CA LEU A 71 -2.23 -8.66 -3.89
C LEU A 71 -2.05 -10.02 -4.56
N ARG A 72 -1.98 -11.11 -3.79
CA ARG A 72 -1.95 -12.46 -4.35
C ARG A 72 -3.22 -12.77 -5.12
N GLY A 73 -4.36 -12.31 -4.63
CA GLY A 73 -5.65 -12.53 -5.28
C GLY A 73 -5.74 -11.95 -6.69
N VAL A 74 -4.97 -10.92 -7.00
CA VAL A 74 -4.89 -10.31 -8.33
C VAL A 74 -3.59 -10.66 -9.06
N ASN A 75 -2.81 -11.60 -8.50
CA ASN A 75 -1.55 -12.05 -9.09
C ASN A 75 -0.54 -10.91 -9.30
N TYR A 76 -0.46 -10.01 -8.33
CA TYR A 76 0.47 -8.89 -8.39
C TYR A 76 1.92 -9.36 -8.45
N ARG A 77 2.71 -8.82 -9.38
CA ARG A 77 4.11 -9.20 -9.59
C ARG A 77 5.06 -8.01 -9.61
N GLY A 78 4.59 -6.84 -9.24
CA GLY A 78 5.40 -5.64 -9.22
C GLY A 78 6.23 -5.51 -7.95
N TYR A 79 6.87 -4.38 -7.81
CA TYR A 79 7.67 -4.06 -6.62
C TYR A 79 6.78 -3.62 -5.46
N ILE A 80 7.26 -3.88 -4.25
CA ILE A 80 6.68 -3.37 -3.03
C ILE A 80 7.79 -2.58 -2.34
N SER A 81 7.62 -1.27 -2.30
CA SER A 81 8.62 -0.35 -1.75
C SER A 81 8.22 0.07 -0.34
N LEU A 82 9.12 -0.09 0.60
CA LEU A 82 8.91 0.38 1.96
C LEU A 82 8.99 1.90 2.01
N GLU A 83 8.02 2.52 2.68
CA GLU A 83 8.05 3.93 3.01
C GLU A 83 7.74 4.11 4.49
N PHE A 84 8.80 4.28 5.29
CA PHE A 84 8.65 4.43 6.74
C PHE A 84 8.35 5.87 7.10
N GLU A 85 7.26 6.09 7.83
CA GLU A 85 6.84 7.42 8.28
C GLU A 85 6.58 7.47 9.80
N GLY A 86 7.07 6.50 10.55
CA GLY A 86 6.92 6.47 11.99
C GLY A 86 7.94 7.34 12.72
N LYS A 87 7.78 7.43 14.03
CA LYS A 87 8.64 8.23 14.91
C LYS A 87 9.81 7.47 15.49
N GLU A 88 9.82 6.15 15.38
CA GLU A 88 10.95 5.34 15.84
C GLU A 88 12.19 5.67 15.02
N LYS A 89 13.37 5.46 15.60
CA LYS A 89 14.64 5.71 14.89
C LYS A 89 14.72 4.83 13.65
N HIS A 90 15.17 5.41 12.54
CA HIS A 90 15.28 4.69 11.26
C HIS A 90 16.16 3.46 11.36
N GLU A 91 17.25 3.51 12.15
CA GLU A 91 18.21 2.42 12.31
C GLU A 91 17.57 1.16 12.88
N THR A 92 16.50 1.29 13.64
CA THR A 92 15.76 0.15 14.21
C THR A 92 14.47 -0.13 13.46
N ALA A 93 13.78 0.92 13.02
CA ALA A 93 12.46 0.81 12.40
C ALA A 93 12.51 0.24 10.98
N ILE A 94 13.51 0.63 10.18
CA ILE A 94 13.59 0.18 8.79
C ILE A 94 13.88 -1.33 8.69
N PRO A 95 14.89 -1.89 9.40
CA PRO A 95 15.08 -3.33 9.40
C PRO A 95 13.87 -4.11 9.91
N LYS A 96 13.20 -3.59 10.93
CA LYS A 96 11.99 -4.20 11.50
C LYS A 96 10.85 -4.20 10.46
N SER A 97 10.67 -3.07 9.77
CA SER A 97 9.67 -2.95 8.71
C SER A 97 9.94 -3.90 7.55
N LEU A 98 11.19 -4.00 7.10
CA LEU A 98 11.56 -4.91 6.02
C LEU A 98 11.34 -6.36 6.41
N ALA A 99 11.66 -6.74 7.64
CA ALA A 99 11.45 -8.10 8.13
C ALA A 99 9.96 -8.44 8.13
N MET A 100 9.12 -7.51 8.58
CA MET A 100 7.67 -7.68 8.60
C MET A 100 7.11 -7.85 7.17
N LEU A 101 7.55 -7.02 6.23
CA LEU A 101 7.09 -7.10 4.85
C LEU A 101 7.57 -8.38 4.17
N ARG A 102 8.82 -8.79 4.40
CA ARG A 102 9.34 -10.04 3.85
C ARG A 102 8.55 -11.25 4.34
N LYS A 103 8.17 -11.24 5.61
CA LYS A 103 7.35 -12.31 6.17
C LYS A 103 5.96 -12.33 5.55
N ALA A 104 5.32 -11.17 5.43
CA ALA A 104 3.98 -11.06 4.88
C ALA A 104 3.91 -11.48 3.40
N PHE A 105 4.92 -11.14 2.62
CA PHE A 105 4.95 -11.37 1.18
C PHE A 105 5.78 -12.60 0.76
N SER A 106 6.21 -13.39 1.70
CA SER A 106 6.96 -14.62 1.39
C SER A 106 6.08 -15.78 0.91
#